data_9a3e94a0980a625b020ab89773a858f6
#
_entry.id   9a3e94a0980a625b020ab89773a858f6
#
_cell.length_a   1.000
_cell.length_b   1.000
_cell.length_c   1.000
_cell.angle_alpha   90.00
_cell.angle_beta   90.00
_cell.angle_gamma   90.00
#
_symmetry.space_group_name_H-M   'P 1'
#
loop_
_entity.id
_entity.type
_entity.pdbx_description
1 polymer ?
#
loop_
_entity_poly.entity_id
_entity_poly.type
_entity_poly.pdbx_seq_one_letter_code
_entity_poly.pdbx_strand_id
1 'polypeptide(L)'
;MDDRLKEVQTTDLTDSRVNHDFIAWLKTKGMNWLLAILLVACAFLGWDWYKRKQIEAKDQAWAELEAATSPAAYQGVATTHKETGAIAEIAMLQAGDALLRSVLTGLKPGMTADAEGSALTPEERTTYLEDADGFYKEAATTAALRGGLPAKPIGMSALFGRAAIAEASGRAGDARTHLEAVIVMANPEFPTFADQARARLENIDEVLASSVLPSSTMIPRPTDEGEAYTAPTAEGLLELFEDPADDAGEQPTAP
;
A
#
# COMPACT_ATOMS: atom_id res chain seq x y z
N MET A 1 39.62 28.73 64.81
CA MET A 1 40.47 28.29 63.69
C MET A 1 39.73 28.18 62.38
N ASP A 2 38.40 28.44 62.36
CA ASP A 2 37.53 28.24 61.18
C ASP A 2 37.22 29.48 60.30
N ASP A 3 37.50 30.70 60.81
CA ASP A 3 37.16 31.91 60.09
C ASP A 3 38.14 32.23 58.90
N ARG A 4 39.43 31.82 59.08
CA ARG A 4 40.41 31.98 57.97
C ARG A 4 40.17 31.06 56.81
N LEU A 5 39.55 29.89 56.97
CA LEU A 5 39.23 28.95 55.90
C LEU A 5 37.96 29.39 55.09
N LYS A 6 37.04 30.05 55.77
CA LYS A 6 35.85 30.59 55.06
C LYS A 6 36.20 31.82 54.25
N GLU A 7 37.10 32.65 54.67
CA GLU A 7 37.54 33.86 53.95
C GLU A 7 38.35 33.54 52.70
N VAL A 8 39.13 32.46 52.67
CA VAL A 8 39.86 31.97 51.53
C VAL A 8 38.93 31.35 50.49
N GLN A 9 37.87 30.67 50.94
CA GLN A 9 36.91 30.05 50.00
C GLN A 9 35.98 31.04 49.31
N THR A 10 35.68 32.18 49.90
CA THR A 10 34.79 33.20 49.29
C THR A 10 35.54 34.18 48.40
N THR A 11 36.83 34.41 48.66
CA THR A 11 37.64 35.39 47.88
C THR A 11 38.08 34.80 46.52
N ASP A 12 38.32 33.49 46.46
CA ASP A 12 38.87 32.86 45.23
C ASP A 12 37.80 32.61 44.13
N LEU A 13 36.51 32.62 44.44
CA LEU A 13 35.42 32.40 43.49
C LEU A 13 34.94 33.66 42.78
N THR A 14 35.21 34.85 43.34
CA THR A 14 34.73 36.12 42.81
C THR A 14 35.75 36.91 41.99
N ASP A 15 37.04 36.54 42.07
CA ASP A 15 38.13 37.35 41.50
C ASP A 15 39.01 36.60 40.48
N SER A 16 38.43 35.60 39.77
CA SER A 16 39.17 34.98 38.67
C SER A 16 39.19 35.95 37.48
N ARG A 17 40.37 36.30 37.01
CA ARG A 17 40.61 37.09 35.78
C ARG A 17 39.78 36.63 34.61
N VAL A 18 39.48 35.34 34.52
CA VAL A 18 38.62 34.70 33.51
C VAL A 18 37.18 35.22 33.59
N ASN A 19 36.68 35.51 34.79
CA ASN A 19 35.33 36.01 35.01
C ASN A 19 35.19 37.48 34.55
N HIS A 20 36.20 38.32 34.79
CA HIS A 20 36.24 39.70 34.33
C HIS A 20 36.37 39.83 32.80
N ASP A 21 37.23 39.06 32.18
CA ASP A 21 37.42 39.04 30.74
C ASP A 21 36.16 38.48 30.03
N PHE A 22 35.50 37.46 30.61
CA PHE A 22 34.26 36.91 30.10
C PHE A 22 33.12 37.94 30.20
N ILE A 23 33.00 38.64 31.34
CA ILE A 23 31.97 39.69 31.50
C ILE A 23 32.23 40.87 30.57
N ALA A 24 33.48 41.30 30.37
CA ALA A 24 33.82 42.36 29.44
C ALA A 24 33.58 41.99 27.98
N TRP A 25 33.89 40.75 27.59
CA TRP A 25 33.57 40.17 26.29
C TRP A 25 32.05 40.07 26.09
N LEU A 26 31.32 39.59 27.09
CA LEU A 26 29.87 39.48 27.06
C LEU A 26 29.17 40.84 26.88
N LYS A 27 29.70 41.90 27.54
CA LYS A 27 29.17 43.27 27.39
C LYS A 27 29.46 43.90 26.02
N THR A 28 30.57 43.57 25.41
CA THR A 28 30.99 44.23 24.15
C THR A 28 30.58 43.45 22.90
N LYS A 29 30.67 42.13 22.93
CA LYS A 29 30.38 41.27 21.77
C LYS A 29 29.30 40.21 22.06
N GLY A 30 28.98 39.98 23.34
CA GLY A 30 28.10 38.90 23.78
C GLY A 30 26.67 39.03 23.28
N MET A 31 26.18 40.29 23.16
CA MET A 31 24.82 40.50 22.62
C MET A 31 24.68 39.97 21.19
N ASN A 32 25.65 40.20 20.32
CA ASN A 32 25.62 39.73 18.95
C ASN A 32 25.80 38.20 18.87
N TRP A 33 26.66 37.62 19.74
CA TRP A 33 26.84 36.17 19.84
C TRP A 33 25.59 35.49 20.40
N LEU A 34 24.95 36.07 21.39
CA LEU A 34 23.70 35.56 21.99
C LEU A 34 22.57 35.58 20.96
N LEU A 35 22.50 36.65 20.15
CA LEU A 35 21.55 36.75 19.04
C LEU A 35 21.83 35.72 17.96
N ALA A 36 23.11 35.49 17.61
CA ALA A 36 23.49 34.47 16.65
C ALA A 36 23.12 33.05 17.13
N ILE A 37 23.39 32.72 18.41
CA ILE A 37 23.03 31.44 19.02
C ILE A 37 21.49 31.29 19.04
N LEU A 38 20.76 32.35 19.40
CA LEU A 38 19.30 32.34 19.38
C LEU A 38 18.73 32.08 18.00
N LEU A 39 19.30 32.72 16.95
CA LEU A 39 18.89 32.47 15.56
C LEU A 39 19.14 31.03 15.12
N VAL A 40 20.28 30.46 15.48
CA VAL A 40 20.59 29.05 15.20
C VAL A 40 19.62 28.13 15.93
N ALA A 41 19.34 28.40 17.20
CA ALA A 41 18.35 27.64 17.97
C ALA A 41 16.95 27.75 17.37
N CYS A 42 16.52 28.93 16.98
CA CYS A 42 15.22 29.14 16.30
C CYS A 42 15.15 28.39 14.96
N ALA A 43 16.23 28.44 14.16
CA ALA A 43 16.31 27.71 12.91
C ALA A 43 16.23 26.20 13.12
N PHE A 44 16.93 25.68 14.13
CA PHE A 44 16.87 24.24 14.48
C PHE A 44 15.48 23.80 14.98
N LEU A 45 14.88 24.59 15.87
CA LEU A 45 13.52 24.30 16.36
C LEU A 45 12.48 24.40 15.24
N GLY A 46 12.60 25.40 14.37
CA GLY A 46 11.73 25.55 13.18
C GLY A 46 11.86 24.37 12.22
N TRP A 47 13.10 23.89 12.00
CA TRP A 47 13.37 22.71 11.19
C TRP A 47 12.78 21.43 11.80
N ASP A 48 12.94 21.22 13.12
CA ASP A 48 12.38 20.07 13.82
C ASP A 48 10.85 20.08 13.78
N TRP A 49 10.23 21.24 14.04
CA TRP A 49 8.78 21.42 13.92
C TRP A 49 8.26 21.13 12.51
N TYR A 50 8.98 21.61 11.47
CA TYR A 50 8.61 21.35 10.07
C TYR A 50 8.69 19.86 9.74
N LYS A 51 9.76 19.17 10.19
CA LYS A 51 9.88 17.71 10.02
C LYS A 51 8.77 16.94 10.70
N ARG A 52 8.43 17.31 11.94
CA ARG A 52 7.33 16.67 12.68
C ARG A 52 6.00 16.82 11.95
N LYS A 53 5.70 18.02 11.45
CA LYS A 53 4.50 18.25 10.63
C LYS A 53 4.43 17.39 9.38
N GLN A 54 5.56 17.18 8.71
CA GLN A 54 5.59 16.29 7.56
C GLN A 54 5.37 14.82 7.93
N ILE A 55 5.88 14.38 9.07
CA ILE A 55 5.66 13.01 9.57
C ILE A 55 4.19 12.85 9.94
N GLU A 56 3.63 13.76 10.73
CA GLU A 56 2.22 13.75 11.12
C GLU A 56 1.28 13.72 9.89
N ALA A 57 1.58 14.52 8.86
CA ALA A 57 0.81 14.53 7.62
C ALA A 57 0.87 13.17 6.88
N LYS A 58 2.03 12.51 6.89
CA LYS A 58 2.17 11.17 6.31
C LYS A 58 1.41 10.12 7.13
N ASP A 59 1.54 10.16 8.44
CA ASP A 59 0.86 9.22 9.33
C ASP A 59 -0.66 9.35 9.21
N GLN A 60 -1.17 10.58 9.14
CA GLN A 60 -2.58 10.84 8.89
C GLN A 60 -3.02 10.29 7.53
N ALA A 61 -2.26 10.54 6.48
CA ALA A 61 -2.58 10.08 5.13
C ALA A 61 -2.60 8.55 5.03
N TRP A 62 -1.69 7.85 5.73
CA TRP A 62 -1.72 6.40 5.84
C TRP A 62 -2.93 5.89 6.62
N ALA A 63 -3.27 6.54 7.73
CA ALA A 63 -4.46 6.18 8.51
C ALA A 63 -5.75 6.35 7.70
N GLU A 64 -5.86 7.44 6.92
CA GLU A 64 -7.00 7.65 6.03
C GLU A 64 -7.05 6.60 4.90
N LEU A 65 -5.89 6.20 4.34
CA LEU A 65 -5.81 5.15 3.35
C LEU A 65 -6.26 3.79 3.90
N GLU A 66 -5.83 3.45 5.12
CA GLU A 66 -6.22 2.20 5.80
C GLU A 66 -7.70 2.17 6.17
N ALA A 67 -8.27 3.33 6.50
CA ALA A 67 -9.68 3.46 6.82
C ALA A 67 -10.59 3.44 5.58
N ALA A 68 -10.04 3.69 4.39
CA ALA A 68 -10.80 3.69 3.14
C ALA A 68 -11.20 2.25 2.76
N THR A 69 -12.48 2.05 2.48
CA THR A 69 -13.04 0.72 2.13
C THR A 69 -13.79 0.71 0.79
N SER A 70 -13.92 1.86 0.16
CA SER A 70 -14.65 1.99 -1.11
C SER A 70 -13.82 2.72 -2.17
N PRO A 71 -14.07 2.49 -3.47
CA PRO A 71 -13.38 3.19 -4.55
C PRO A 71 -13.43 4.71 -4.41
N ALA A 72 -14.59 5.26 -4.02
CA ALA A 72 -14.76 6.69 -3.81
C ALA A 72 -13.94 7.21 -2.60
N ALA A 73 -13.83 6.42 -1.51
CA ALA A 73 -13.01 6.78 -0.37
C ALA A 73 -11.52 6.80 -0.75
N TYR A 74 -11.02 5.80 -1.49
CA TYR A 74 -9.65 5.78 -2.01
C TYR A 74 -9.38 6.98 -2.92
N GLN A 75 -10.29 7.33 -3.82
CA GLN A 75 -10.19 8.51 -4.66
C GLN A 75 -10.13 9.81 -3.83
N GLY A 76 -10.90 9.89 -2.75
CA GLY A 76 -10.85 10.99 -1.79
C GLY A 76 -9.47 11.14 -1.16
N VAL A 77 -8.89 10.03 -0.67
CA VAL A 77 -7.53 10.00 -0.11
C VAL A 77 -6.50 10.43 -1.16
N ALA A 78 -6.57 9.90 -2.38
CA ALA A 78 -5.65 10.27 -3.46
C ALA A 78 -5.72 11.76 -3.79
N THR A 79 -6.92 12.33 -3.77
CA THR A 79 -7.12 13.76 -4.05
C THR A 79 -6.59 14.66 -2.94
N THR A 80 -6.81 14.27 -1.67
CA THR A 80 -6.41 15.04 -0.49
C THR A 80 -4.90 15.01 -0.30
N HIS A 81 -4.26 13.87 -0.56
CA HIS A 81 -2.85 13.62 -0.24
C HIS A 81 -1.93 13.54 -1.47
N LYS A 82 -2.23 14.27 -2.53
CA LYS A 82 -1.47 14.29 -3.80
C LYS A 82 0.04 14.50 -3.61
N GLU A 83 0.42 15.32 -2.62
CA GLU A 83 1.81 15.68 -2.38
C GLU A 83 2.45 14.91 -1.23
N THR A 84 1.73 13.97 -0.64
CA THR A 84 2.17 13.25 0.55
C THR A 84 2.78 11.88 0.17
N GLY A 85 3.99 11.89 -0.32
CA GLY A 85 4.71 10.65 -0.68
C GLY A 85 4.01 9.90 -1.83
N ALA A 86 3.89 8.58 -1.71
CA ALA A 86 3.30 7.68 -2.72
C ALA A 86 1.84 7.32 -2.41
N ILE A 87 1.21 8.00 -1.45
CA ILE A 87 -0.11 7.62 -0.92
C ILE A 87 -1.19 7.79 -1.98
N ALA A 88 -1.12 8.87 -2.76
CA ALA A 88 -2.08 9.11 -3.82
C ALA A 88 -2.09 7.99 -4.86
N GLU A 89 -0.92 7.56 -5.32
CA GLU A 89 -0.80 6.47 -6.31
C GLU A 89 -1.25 5.12 -5.73
N ILE A 90 -0.92 4.85 -4.47
CA ILE A 90 -1.37 3.62 -3.79
C ILE A 90 -2.88 3.64 -3.62
N ALA A 91 -3.47 4.78 -3.25
CA ALA A 91 -4.91 4.93 -3.15
C ALA A 91 -5.60 4.69 -4.50
N MET A 92 -5.05 5.21 -5.62
CA MET A 92 -5.56 4.95 -6.96
C MET A 92 -5.45 3.46 -7.33
N LEU A 93 -4.33 2.79 -7.01
CA LEU A 93 -4.21 1.35 -7.20
C LEU A 93 -5.31 0.59 -6.45
N GLN A 94 -5.53 0.92 -5.18
CA GLN A 94 -6.56 0.26 -4.37
C GLN A 94 -7.99 0.55 -4.84
N ALA A 95 -8.24 1.75 -5.37
CA ALA A 95 -9.52 2.06 -6.02
C ALA A 95 -9.76 1.17 -7.24
N GLY A 96 -8.75 1.02 -8.11
CA GLY A 96 -8.79 0.13 -9.27
C GLY A 96 -8.97 -1.34 -8.86
N ASP A 97 -8.22 -1.80 -7.86
CA ASP A 97 -8.32 -3.16 -7.32
C ASP A 97 -9.71 -3.46 -6.73
N ALA A 98 -10.32 -2.48 -6.06
CA ALA A 98 -11.66 -2.63 -5.49
C ALA A 98 -12.73 -2.78 -6.58
N LEU A 99 -12.65 -1.99 -7.66
CA LEU A 99 -13.56 -2.11 -8.79
C LEU A 99 -13.32 -3.41 -9.57
N LEU A 100 -12.07 -3.77 -9.84
CA LEU A 100 -11.76 -5.02 -10.52
C LEU A 100 -12.23 -6.24 -9.73
N ARG A 101 -12.05 -6.22 -8.40
CA ARG A 101 -12.59 -7.26 -7.52
C ARG A 101 -14.10 -7.36 -7.62
N SER A 102 -14.81 -6.22 -7.65
CA SER A 102 -16.26 -6.18 -7.83
C SER A 102 -16.69 -6.81 -9.16
N VAL A 103 -15.97 -6.55 -10.24
CA VAL A 103 -16.21 -7.17 -11.54
C VAL A 103 -15.99 -8.69 -11.48
N LEU A 104 -14.92 -9.15 -10.82
CA LEU A 104 -14.62 -10.58 -10.69
C LEU A 104 -15.61 -11.33 -9.80
N THR A 105 -16.06 -10.71 -8.73
CA THR A 105 -17.07 -11.32 -7.82
C THR A 105 -18.49 -11.15 -8.33
N GLY A 106 -18.75 -10.25 -9.28
CA GLY A 106 -20.08 -9.89 -9.73
C GLY A 106 -20.90 -9.12 -8.70
N LEU A 107 -20.27 -8.60 -7.63
CA LEU A 107 -20.92 -7.88 -6.55
C LEU A 107 -20.50 -6.40 -6.53
N LYS A 108 -21.43 -5.53 -6.17
CA LYS A 108 -21.14 -4.12 -5.96
C LYS A 108 -20.18 -3.90 -4.79
N PRO A 109 -19.30 -2.89 -4.83
CA PRO A 109 -18.34 -2.64 -3.78
C PRO A 109 -19.03 -2.50 -2.41
N GLY A 110 -18.54 -3.24 -1.41
CA GLY A 110 -19.06 -3.20 -0.04
C GLY A 110 -20.39 -3.90 0.19
N MET A 111 -20.96 -4.57 -0.82
CA MET A 111 -22.18 -5.36 -0.67
C MET A 111 -21.87 -6.84 -0.48
N THR A 112 -22.71 -7.52 0.29
CA THR A 112 -22.71 -8.97 0.47
C THR A 112 -23.64 -9.63 -0.53
N ALA A 113 -23.42 -10.92 -0.84
CA ALA A 113 -24.17 -11.61 -1.88
C ALA A 113 -25.69 -11.76 -1.57
N ASP A 114 -26.06 -11.73 -0.29
CA ASP A 114 -27.42 -11.78 0.22
C ASP A 114 -28.16 -10.44 0.17
N ALA A 115 -27.46 -9.33 -0.05
CA ALA A 115 -28.07 -8.01 -0.10
C ALA A 115 -28.85 -7.83 -1.43
N GLU A 116 -30.08 -7.29 -1.32
CA GLU A 116 -30.90 -6.99 -2.50
C GLU A 116 -30.17 -5.95 -3.42
N GLY A 117 -30.10 -6.24 -4.71
CA GLY A 117 -29.44 -5.37 -5.69
C GLY A 117 -27.92 -5.38 -5.63
N SER A 118 -27.30 -6.34 -4.90
CA SER A 118 -25.86 -6.50 -4.78
C SER A 118 -25.16 -6.93 -6.07
N ALA A 119 -25.88 -7.66 -6.96
CA ALA A 119 -25.34 -8.17 -8.21
C ALA A 119 -25.07 -7.03 -9.19
N LEU A 120 -23.91 -7.09 -9.88
CA LEU A 120 -23.57 -6.18 -10.96
C LEU A 120 -24.37 -6.49 -12.23
N THR A 121 -24.92 -5.44 -12.83
CA THR A 121 -25.43 -5.54 -14.21
C THR A 121 -24.29 -5.58 -15.23
N PRO A 122 -24.53 -6.05 -16.46
CA PRO A 122 -23.52 -6.01 -17.52
C PRO A 122 -23.01 -4.58 -17.82
N GLU A 123 -23.89 -3.59 -17.75
CA GLU A 123 -23.56 -2.18 -17.98
C GLU A 123 -22.68 -1.64 -16.83
N GLU A 124 -23.04 -1.90 -15.58
CA GLU A 124 -22.24 -1.53 -14.42
C GLU A 124 -20.85 -2.20 -14.45
N ARG A 125 -20.78 -3.46 -14.90
CA ARG A 125 -19.51 -4.17 -15.07
C ARG A 125 -18.59 -3.45 -16.07
N THR A 126 -19.14 -3.03 -17.21
CA THR A 126 -18.38 -2.28 -18.23
C THR A 126 -17.87 -0.96 -17.64
N THR A 127 -18.75 -0.21 -16.98
CA THR A 127 -18.39 1.05 -16.33
C THR A 127 -17.28 0.85 -15.28
N TYR A 128 -17.37 -0.20 -14.45
CA TYR A 128 -16.35 -0.47 -13.43
C TYR A 128 -15.00 -0.86 -14.02
N LEU A 129 -14.97 -1.56 -15.16
CA LEU A 129 -13.72 -1.84 -15.88
C LEU A 129 -13.10 -0.56 -16.45
N GLU A 130 -13.90 0.34 -17.01
CA GLU A 130 -13.45 1.63 -17.53
C GLU A 130 -12.91 2.53 -16.41
N ASP A 131 -13.63 2.64 -15.30
CA ASP A 131 -13.22 3.42 -14.12
C ASP A 131 -11.94 2.84 -13.51
N ALA A 132 -11.83 1.51 -13.40
CA ALA A 132 -10.63 0.85 -12.90
C ALA A 132 -9.41 1.12 -13.81
N ASP A 133 -9.57 1.06 -15.15
CA ASP A 133 -8.49 1.42 -16.09
C ASP A 133 -8.06 2.88 -15.87
N GLY A 134 -9.03 3.78 -15.66
CA GLY A 134 -8.78 5.18 -15.34
C GLY A 134 -7.91 5.35 -14.11
N PHE A 135 -8.24 4.67 -13.00
CA PHE A 135 -7.47 4.71 -11.76
C PHE A 135 -6.05 4.14 -11.93
N TYR A 136 -5.90 2.99 -12.57
CA TYR A 136 -4.56 2.43 -12.83
C TYR A 136 -3.73 3.31 -13.77
N LYS A 137 -4.35 3.90 -14.80
CA LYS A 137 -3.68 4.84 -15.69
C LYS A 137 -3.17 6.07 -14.94
N GLU A 138 -3.99 6.63 -14.05
CA GLU A 138 -3.60 7.77 -13.23
C GLU A 138 -2.47 7.40 -12.27
N ALA A 139 -2.56 6.24 -11.57
CA ALA A 139 -1.52 5.73 -10.72
C ALA A 139 -0.18 5.54 -11.46
N ALA A 140 -0.21 4.93 -12.66
CA ALA A 140 0.97 4.75 -13.49
C ALA A 140 1.58 6.08 -13.93
N THR A 141 0.75 7.03 -14.36
CA THR A 141 1.19 8.35 -14.82
C THR A 141 1.83 9.15 -13.70
N THR A 142 1.20 9.19 -12.54
CA THR A 142 1.70 9.92 -11.36
C THR A 142 2.99 9.28 -10.83
N ALA A 143 3.06 7.94 -10.80
CA ALA A 143 4.28 7.23 -10.44
C ALA A 143 5.44 7.54 -11.42
N ALA A 144 5.15 7.58 -12.73
CA ALA A 144 6.15 7.94 -13.74
C ALA A 144 6.64 9.39 -13.58
N LEU A 145 5.76 10.34 -13.28
CA LEU A 145 6.11 11.74 -13.01
C LEU A 145 6.97 11.90 -11.74
N ARG A 146 6.68 11.12 -10.70
CA ARG A 146 7.49 11.10 -9.47
C ARG A 146 8.89 10.57 -9.74
N GLY A 147 9.01 9.54 -10.55
CA GLY A 147 10.27 8.93 -10.95
C GLY A 147 11.01 8.20 -9.83
N GLY A 148 12.20 7.69 -10.17
CA GLY A 148 13.07 6.99 -9.24
C GLY A 148 12.63 5.54 -8.93
N LEU A 149 13.53 4.80 -8.26
CA LEU A 149 13.31 3.39 -7.94
C LEU A 149 12.04 3.11 -7.12
N PRO A 150 11.67 3.91 -6.10
CA PRO A 150 10.48 3.64 -5.30
C PRO A 150 9.15 3.77 -6.05
N ALA A 151 9.10 4.53 -7.15
CA ALA A 151 7.90 4.71 -7.94
C ALA A 151 7.66 3.56 -8.95
N LYS A 152 8.72 2.86 -9.37
CA LYS A 152 8.63 1.76 -10.35
C LYS A 152 7.68 0.63 -9.95
N PRO A 153 7.70 0.08 -8.72
CA PRO A 153 6.75 -0.96 -8.30
C PRO A 153 5.29 -0.54 -8.44
N ILE A 154 4.98 0.72 -8.12
CA ILE A 154 3.62 1.26 -8.26
C ILE A 154 3.21 1.30 -9.73
N GLY A 155 4.08 1.81 -10.61
CA GLY A 155 3.85 1.83 -12.05
C GLY A 155 3.65 0.44 -12.64
N MET A 156 4.47 -0.55 -12.23
CA MET A 156 4.34 -1.94 -12.66
C MET A 156 3.05 -2.57 -12.16
N SER A 157 2.66 -2.35 -10.90
CA SER A 157 1.38 -2.83 -10.36
C SER A 157 0.19 -2.26 -11.13
N ALA A 158 0.24 -0.98 -11.47
CA ALA A 158 -0.78 -0.34 -12.29
C ALA A 158 -0.87 -0.96 -13.70
N LEU A 159 0.27 -1.26 -14.33
CA LEU A 159 0.31 -1.95 -15.63
C LEU A 159 -0.25 -3.38 -15.54
N PHE A 160 0.04 -4.12 -14.47
CA PHE A 160 -0.58 -5.42 -14.23
C PHE A 160 -2.11 -5.33 -14.07
N GLY A 161 -2.60 -4.31 -13.35
CA GLY A 161 -4.03 -4.05 -13.22
C GLY A 161 -4.68 -3.78 -14.59
N ARG A 162 -4.05 -2.94 -15.42
CA ARG A 162 -4.51 -2.66 -16.77
C ARG A 162 -4.48 -3.91 -17.69
N ALA A 163 -3.45 -4.75 -17.55
CA ALA A 163 -3.40 -6.02 -18.24
C ALA A 163 -4.58 -6.93 -17.83
N ALA A 164 -4.90 -6.99 -16.53
CA ALA A 164 -6.05 -7.75 -16.02
C ALA A 164 -7.39 -7.24 -16.56
N ILE A 165 -7.56 -5.92 -16.65
CA ILE A 165 -8.76 -5.33 -17.26
C ILE A 165 -8.86 -5.69 -18.75
N ALA A 166 -7.74 -5.62 -19.48
CA ALA A 166 -7.71 -5.98 -20.90
C ALA A 166 -8.05 -7.46 -21.10
N GLU A 167 -7.54 -8.35 -20.26
CA GLU A 167 -7.89 -9.78 -20.24
C GLU A 167 -9.38 -10.00 -19.94
N ALA A 168 -9.91 -9.35 -18.89
CA ALA A 168 -11.32 -9.43 -18.53
C ALA A 168 -12.25 -8.90 -19.62
N SER A 169 -11.74 -8.00 -20.47
CA SER A 169 -12.45 -7.43 -21.62
C SER A 169 -12.19 -8.18 -22.93
N GLY A 170 -11.43 -9.27 -22.95
CA GLY A 170 -11.06 -10.04 -24.15
C GLY A 170 -10.09 -9.32 -25.08
N ARG A 171 -9.42 -8.25 -24.63
CA ARG A 171 -8.51 -7.42 -25.44
C ARG A 171 -7.06 -7.91 -25.34
N ALA A 172 -6.78 -9.06 -25.97
CA ALA A 172 -5.47 -9.71 -25.93
C ALA A 172 -4.29 -8.81 -26.29
N GLY A 173 -4.45 -7.99 -27.31
CA GLY A 173 -3.39 -7.07 -27.78
C GLY A 173 -2.99 -6.03 -26.72
N ASP A 174 -3.98 -5.44 -26.05
CA ASP A 174 -3.75 -4.47 -24.97
C ASP A 174 -3.09 -5.13 -23.77
N ALA A 175 -3.56 -6.32 -23.39
CA ALA A 175 -2.99 -7.08 -22.27
C ALA A 175 -1.50 -7.39 -22.53
N ARG A 176 -1.14 -7.87 -23.72
CA ARG A 176 0.26 -8.10 -24.12
C ARG A 176 1.08 -6.80 -24.01
N THR A 177 0.57 -5.71 -24.55
CA THR A 177 1.26 -4.41 -24.51
C THR A 177 1.57 -3.96 -23.08
N HIS A 178 0.61 -4.13 -22.15
CA HIS A 178 0.83 -3.76 -20.75
C HIS A 178 1.84 -4.67 -20.05
N LEU A 179 1.78 -5.98 -20.30
CA LEU A 179 2.75 -6.94 -19.73
C LEU A 179 4.17 -6.73 -20.26
N GLU A 180 4.32 -6.43 -21.56
CA GLU A 180 5.61 -6.07 -22.16
C GLU A 180 6.17 -4.80 -21.55
N ALA A 181 5.32 -3.80 -21.29
CA ALA A 181 5.72 -2.57 -20.60
C ALA A 181 6.21 -2.84 -19.16
N VAL A 182 5.61 -3.81 -18.44
CA VAL A 182 6.12 -4.26 -17.13
C VAL A 182 7.53 -4.83 -17.28
N ILE A 183 7.78 -5.71 -18.26
CA ILE A 183 9.09 -6.32 -18.48
C ILE A 183 10.16 -5.24 -18.73
N VAL A 184 9.85 -4.25 -19.56
CA VAL A 184 10.76 -3.14 -19.86
C VAL A 184 11.05 -2.31 -18.61
N MET A 185 10.01 -1.97 -17.83
CA MET A 185 10.15 -1.16 -16.62
C MET A 185 10.89 -1.90 -15.50
N ALA A 186 10.72 -3.22 -15.40
CA ALA A 186 11.28 -4.06 -14.36
C ALA A 186 12.79 -4.32 -14.51
N ASN A 187 13.29 -4.35 -15.75
CA ASN A 187 14.70 -4.68 -16.01
C ASN A 187 15.62 -3.48 -15.76
N PRO A 188 16.79 -3.70 -15.12
CA PRO A 188 17.23 -4.96 -14.47
C PRO A 188 16.87 -5.04 -12.97
N GLU A 189 16.26 -4.00 -12.39
CA GLU A 189 16.17 -3.80 -10.93
C GLU A 189 15.12 -4.68 -10.24
N PHE A 190 14.10 -5.13 -10.99
CA PHE A 190 12.95 -5.89 -10.44
C PHE A 190 12.69 -7.19 -11.21
N PRO A 191 13.63 -8.17 -11.22
CA PRO A 191 13.51 -9.37 -12.04
C PRO A 191 12.24 -10.18 -11.76
N THR A 192 11.78 -10.25 -10.52
CA THR A 192 10.55 -10.97 -10.15
C THR A 192 9.31 -10.44 -10.89
N PHE A 193 9.19 -9.12 -11.06
CA PHE A 193 8.09 -8.54 -11.83
C PHE A 193 8.18 -8.89 -13.32
N ALA A 194 9.42 -8.87 -13.87
CA ALA A 194 9.63 -9.26 -15.25
C ALA A 194 9.29 -10.74 -15.48
N ASP A 195 9.67 -11.63 -14.58
CA ASP A 195 9.39 -13.06 -14.69
C ASP A 195 7.89 -13.35 -14.56
N GLN A 196 7.20 -12.68 -13.65
CA GLN A 196 5.75 -12.77 -13.53
C GLN A 196 5.03 -12.29 -14.81
N ALA A 197 5.48 -11.19 -15.40
CA ALA A 197 4.91 -10.69 -16.64
C ALA A 197 5.16 -11.64 -17.82
N ARG A 198 6.36 -12.26 -17.92
CA ARG A 198 6.66 -13.27 -18.96
C ARG A 198 5.78 -14.50 -18.81
N ALA A 199 5.69 -15.05 -17.59
CA ALA A 199 4.84 -16.20 -17.32
C ALA A 199 3.38 -15.95 -17.70
N ARG A 200 2.87 -14.72 -17.44
CA ARG A 200 1.51 -14.35 -17.81
C ARG A 200 1.33 -14.17 -19.33
N LEU A 201 2.36 -13.66 -20.03
CA LEU A 201 2.37 -13.58 -21.49
C LEU A 201 2.34 -14.95 -22.18
N GLU A 202 3.05 -15.94 -21.61
CA GLU A 202 3.06 -17.31 -22.14
C GLU A 202 1.68 -17.97 -22.07
N ASN A 203 0.90 -17.66 -21.02
CA ASN A 203 -0.40 -18.26 -20.75
C ASN A 203 -1.59 -17.39 -21.21
N ILE A 204 -1.36 -16.25 -21.88
CA ILE A 204 -2.40 -15.27 -22.16
C ILE A 204 -3.54 -15.81 -23.02
N ASP A 205 -3.23 -16.66 -23.98
CA ASP A 205 -4.22 -17.23 -24.89
C ASP A 205 -5.11 -18.26 -24.15
N GLU A 206 -4.56 -19.01 -23.19
CA GLU A 206 -5.30 -19.94 -22.35
C GLU A 206 -6.21 -19.16 -21.36
N VAL A 207 -5.69 -18.10 -20.75
CA VAL A 207 -6.46 -17.23 -19.87
C VAL A 207 -7.65 -16.62 -20.59
N LEU A 208 -7.44 -16.13 -21.82
CA LEU A 208 -8.51 -15.55 -22.63
C LEU A 208 -9.54 -16.57 -23.10
N ALA A 209 -9.13 -17.81 -23.39
CA ALA A 209 -10.05 -18.89 -23.75
C ALA A 209 -10.92 -19.32 -22.57
N SER A 210 -10.39 -19.21 -21.33
CA SER A 210 -11.08 -19.61 -20.10
C SER A 210 -11.83 -18.48 -19.41
N SER A 211 -11.57 -17.21 -19.76
CA SER A 211 -12.12 -16.04 -19.05
C SER A 211 -13.55 -15.68 -19.47
N VAL A 212 -14.46 -16.63 -19.40
CA VAL A 212 -15.88 -16.29 -19.34
C VAL A 212 -16.19 -15.83 -17.92
N LEU A 213 -16.19 -14.52 -17.71
CA LEU A 213 -16.61 -13.96 -16.42
C LEU A 213 -18.02 -14.46 -16.08
N PRO A 214 -18.25 -14.98 -14.86
CA PRO A 214 -19.55 -15.49 -14.49
C PRO A 214 -20.61 -14.41 -14.64
N SER A 215 -21.68 -14.72 -15.39
CA SER A 215 -22.86 -13.86 -15.41
C SER A 215 -23.55 -13.88 -14.05
N SER A 216 -24.28 -12.82 -13.73
CA SER A 216 -25.04 -12.73 -12.46
C SER A 216 -26.00 -13.92 -12.22
N THR A 217 -26.39 -14.63 -13.30
CA THR A 217 -27.19 -15.86 -13.24
C THR A 217 -26.39 -17.11 -12.87
N MET A 218 -25.06 -17.06 -12.96
CA MET A 218 -24.17 -18.18 -12.59
C MET A 218 -23.67 -18.10 -11.14
N ILE A 219 -23.92 -16.99 -10.45
CA ILE A 219 -23.57 -16.87 -9.04
C ILE A 219 -24.66 -17.60 -8.24
N PRO A 220 -24.34 -18.69 -7.50
CA PRO A 220 -25.31 -19.37 -6.67
C PRO A 220 -25.87 -18.38 -5.66
N ARG A 221 -27.14 -18.01 -5.82
CA ARG A 221 -27.84 -17.31 -4.74
C ARG A 221 -28.11 -18.33 -3.64
N PRO A 222 -27.94 -17.99 -2.37
CA PRO A 222 -28.50 -18.77 -1.29
C PRO A 222 -30.00 -18.83 -1.58
N THR A 223 -30.50 -19.98 -2.05
CA THR A 223 -31.92 -20.19 -2.16
C THR A 223 -32.46 -20.25 -0.74
N ASP A 224 -33.54 -19.52 -0.46
CA ASP A 224 -34.29 -19.52 0.83
C ASP A 224 -34.87 -20.90 1.20
N GLU A 225 -34.63 -21.94 0.43
CA GLU A 225 -35.00 -23.30 0.69
C GLU A 225 -33.82 -24.11 1.26
N GLY A 226 -33.52 -23.86 2.53
CA GLY A 226 -33.34 -24.85 3.58
C GLY A 226 -32.29 -25.95 3.38
N GLU A 227 -31.17 -25.74 2.69
CA GLU A 227 -29.97 -26.49 3.06
C GLU A 227 -28.96 -25.51 3.68
N ALA A 228 -29.14 -25.33 4.99
CA ALA A 228 -28.08 -24.68 5.78
C ALA A 228 -26.78 -25.41 5.47
N TYR A 229 -25.80 -24.68 4.91
CA TYR A 229 -24.43 -25.15 4.81
C TYR A 229 -24.02 -25.57 6.23
N THR A 230 -24.12 -26.83 6.52
CA THR A 230 -23.49 -27.41 7.70
C THR A 230 -22.00 -27.39 7.41
N ALA A 231 -21.32 -26.44 8.03
CA ALA A 231 -19.86 -26.45 8.03
C ALA A 231 -19.40 -27.88 8.39
N PRO A 232 -18.49 -28.50 7.64
CA PRO A 232 -18.00 -29.82 7.95
C PRO A 232 -17.55 -29.81 9.40
N THR A 233 -18.04 -30.73 10.18
CA THR A 233 -17.65 -30.95 11.58
C THR A 233 -16.14 -31.23 11.60
N ALA A 234 -15.46 -30.88 12.69
CA ALA A 234 -14.04 -31.19 12.86
C ALA A 234 -13.70 -32.65 12.58
N GLU A 235 -14.64 -33.56 12.85
CA GLU A 235 -14.57 -35.00 12.55
C GLU A 235 -14.60 -35.25 11.03
N GLY A 236 -15.49 -34.63 10.27
CA GLY A 236 -15.53 -34.75 8.80
C GLY A 236 -14.33 -34.12 8.08
N LEU A 237 -13.65 -33.15 8.70
CA LEU A 237 -12.37 -32.64 8.18
C LEU A 237 -11.23 -33.60 8.48
N LEU A 238 -11.23 -34.31 9.60
CA LEU A 238 -10.21 -35.32 9.92
C LEU A 238 -10.29 -36.53 8.98
N GLU A 239 -11.48 -37.00 8.63
CA GLU A 239 -11.68 -38.08 7.65
C GLU A 239 -11.13 -37.72 6.25
N LEU A 240 -11.10 -36.45 5.87
CA LEU A 240 -10.55 -35.98 4.61
C LEU A 240 -9.01 -36.00 4.58
N PHE A 241 -8.37 -36.10 5.74
CA PHE A 241 -6.91 -36.17 5.91
C PHE A 241 -6.42 -37.53 6.40
N GLU A 242 -7.32 -38.50 6.65
CA GLU A 242 -6.90 -39.92 6.87
C GLU A 242 -6.49 -40.49 5.52
N ASP A 243 -5.19 -40.74 5.39
CA ASP A 243 -4.51 -41.24 4.21
C ASP A 243 -5.03 -42.68 3.91
N PRO A 244 -5.46 -43.01 2.69
CA PRO A 244 -5.90 -44.37 2.34
C PRO A 244 -4.72 -45.36 2.16
N ALA A 245 -3.63 -45.16 2.90
CA ALA A 245 -2.39 -45.94 2.71
C ALA A 245 -2.27 -47.23 3.52
N ASP A 246 -3.29 -47.68 4.26
CA ASP A 246 -3.19 -48.87 5.13
C ASP A 246 -3.91 -50.13 4.60
N ASP A 247 -4.37 -50.15 3.35
CA ASP A 247 -4.99 -51.33 2.74
C ASP A 247 -4.09 -52.04 1.67
N ALA A 248 -2.79 -52.09 1.93
CA ALA A 248 -1.84 -52.84 1.10
C ALA A 248 -1.14 -53.96 1.92
N GLY A 249 -1.90 -54.93 2.43
CA GLY A 249 -1.39 -56.00 3.25
C GLY A 249 -2.05 -57.36 3.07
N GLU A 250 -2.26 -57.85 1.84
CA GLU A 250 -2.44 -59.29 1.62
C GLU A 250 -1.74 -59.70 0.33
N GLN A 251 -0.50 -60.20 0.48
CA GLN A 251 0.17 -60.96 -0.58
C GLN A 251 -0.47 -62.35 -0.71
N PRO A 252 -0.90 -62.78 -1.90
CA PRO A 252 -1.25 -64.19 -2.12
C PRO A 252 0.03 -65.02 -2.23
N THR A 253 0.17 -65.95 -1.30
CA THR A 253 1.11 -67.08 -1.42
C THR A 253 0.71 -67.96 -2.58
N ALA A 254 1.60 -68.08 -3.58
CA ALA A 254 1.47 -69.01 -4.68
C ALA A 254 1.93 -70.41 -4.27
N PRO A 255 1.45 -71.52 -4.92
CA PRO A 255 1.72 -72.89 -4.64
C PRO A 255 3.11 -73.38 -5.10
#